data_f981fac1c9a3971069e96aa7e6e30e25
#
_entry.id   f981fac1c9a3971069e96aa7e6e30e25
#
_cell.length_a   1.000
_cell.length_b   1.000
_cell.length_c   1.000
_cell.angle_alpha   90.00
_cell.angle_beta   90.00
_cell.angle_gamma   90.00
#
_symmetry.space_group_name_H-M   'P 1'
#
loop_
_entity.id
_entity.type
_entity.pdbx_description
1 polymer ?
#
loop_
_entity_poly.entity_id
_entity_poly.type
_entity_poly.pdbx_seq_one_letter_code
_entity_poly.pdbx_strand_id
1 'polypeptide(L)'
;VDTLRGLRFSLVGPGRVGSSLARWAVAAGAELVAVAGRRPGEGTWPDGPRRVDLDGLATQGQDLLLIAVGDGDLPGVAARLAGRPQAQVALHTSGSLDASVLAPLRQARTSAGSLHPLKAFPQPLPDPAEARGVFFAVDGGPAARDLAFRLAAAWRGVAAEVPPAARPLYHFAATLAAGGVTTLLAVAAEIAGGLGLPEEVTRGYLELARGAIAAAGGTLDGGHPLAGAITGPAARGDRETLRRHLEALRLHAPEKLPLAMFLIRETLRQTGIDGGPDPGD
;
A
#
# COMPACT_ATOMS: atom_id res chain seq x y z
N VAL A 1 1.47 25.25 7.80
CA VAL A 1 2.90 25.61 7.71
C VAL A 1 3.42 25.10 6.39
N ASP A 2 3.84 26.01 5.50
CA ASP A 2 4.34 25.71 4.14
C ASP A 2 5.73 25.05 4.23
N THR A 3 5.79 23.83 4.70
CA THR A 3 7.05 23.11 4.96
C THR A 3 7.80 22.68 3.69
N LEU A 4 7.11 22.69 2.53
CA LEU A 4 7.68 22.41 1.21
C LEU A 4 7.76 23.66 0.31
N ARG A 5 7.66 24.87 0.86
CA ARG A 5 7.77 26.10 0.09
C ARG A 5 9.10 26.15 -0.68
N GLY A 6 9.01 26.46 -1.98
CA GLY A 6 10.15 26.53 -2.90
C GLY A 6 10.53 25.19 -3.53
N LEU A 7 9.95 24.07 -3.09
CA LEU A 7 10.16 22.77 -3.73
C LEU A 7 9.39 22.72 -5.05
N ARG A 8 10.09 22.50 -6.16
CA ARG A 8 9.52 22.38 -7.51
C ARG A 8 9.59 20.94 -7.97
N PHE A 9 8.46 20.40 -8.43
CA PHE A 9 8.42 18.99 -8.83
C PHE A 9 7.53 18.72 -10.05
N SER A 10 7.79 17.60 -10.71
CA SER A 10 6.91 17.04 -11.73
C SER A 10 6.44 15.64 -11.33
N LEU A 11 5.29 15.25 -11.85
CA LEU A 11 4.65 13.97 -11.61
C LEU A 11 4.59 13.14 -12.90
N VAL A 12 5.02 11.89 -12.83
CA VAL A 12 4.73 10.85 -13.84
C VAL A 12 3.75 9.86 -13.24
N GLY A 13 2.61 9.64 -13.92
CA GLY A 13 1.56 8.74 -13.46
C GLY A 13 0.54 9.39 -12.53
N PRO A 14 -0.36 10.23 -13.07
CA PRO A 14 -1.41 10.91 -12.31
C PRO A 14 -2.59 9.96 -11.97
N GLY A 15 -2.27 8.72 -11.59
CA GLY A 15 -3.22 7.76 -11.05
C GLY A 15 -3.63 8.09 -9.61
N ARG A 16 -4.30 7.14 -8.95
CA ARG A 16 -4.82 7.31 -7.58
C ARG A 16 -3.75 7.74 -6.57
N VAL A 17 -2.61 7.05 -6.56
CA VAL A 17 -1.48 7.36 -5.68
C VAL A 17 -0.82 8.68 -6.08
N GLY A 18 -0.40 8.81 -7.34
CA GLY A 18 0.34 9.98 -7.82
C GLY A 18 -0.44 11.28 -7.63
N SER A 19 -1.73 11.29 -7.97
CA SER A 19 -2.59 12.46 -7.76
C SER A 19 -2.76 12.82 -6.29
N SER A 20 -2.85 11.83 -5.39
CA SER A 20 -2.94 12.06 -3.95
C SER A 20 -1.67 12.70 -3.41
N LEU A 21 -0.52 12.07 -3.64
CA LEU A 21 0.78 12.57 -3.15
C LEU A 21 1.11 13.97 -3.70
N ALA A 22 0.82 14.20 -4.99
CA ALA A 22 1.07 15.51 -5.59
C ALA A 22 0.19 16.60 -4.96
N ARG A 23 -1.10 16.32 -4.69
CA ARG A 23 -1.99 17.27 -4.01
C ARG A 23 -1.54 17.54 -2.58
N TRP A 24 -1.10 16.52 -1.84
CA TRP A 24 -0.54 16.68 -0.50
C TRP A 24 0.73 17.54 -0.51
N ALA A 25 1.60 17.37 -1.53
CA ALA A 25 2.79 18.19 -1.69
C ALA A 25 2.44 19.66 -1.99
N VAL A 26 1.48 19.90 -2.90
CA VAL A 26 1.01 21.27 -3.21
C VAL A 26 0.37 21.93 -1.99
N ALA A 27 -0.46 21.20 -1.24
CA ALA A 27 -1.04 21.71 0.00
C ALA A 27 -0.01 22.02 1.10
N ALA A 28 1.17 21.39 1.04
CA ALA A 28 2.30 21.69 1.91
C ALA A 28 3.23 22.79 1.35
N GLY A 29 2.86 23.46 0.25
CA GLY A 29 3.55 24.61 -0.33
C GLY A 29 4.50 24.32 -1.50
N ALA A 30 4.54 23.06 -2.01
CA ALA A 30 5.33 22.74 -3.19
C ALA A 30 4.65 23.20 -4.49
N GLU A 31 5.45 23.48 -5.52
CA GLU A 31 5.01 23.84 -6.87
C GLU A 31 5.02 22.61 -7.78
N LEU A 32 3.84 22.19 -8.26
CA LEU A 32 3.72 21.15 -9.28
C LEU A 32 3.88 21.80 -10.67
N VAL A 33 5.01 21.53 -11.32
CA VAL A 33 5.39 22.18 -12.60
C VAL A 33 4.76 21.47 -13.80
N ALA A 34 4.83 20.12 -13.85
CA ALA A 34 4.29 19.34 -14.95
C ALA A 34 3.76 18.00 -14.49
N VAL A 35 2.80 17.47 -15.26
CA VAL A 35 2.23 16.14 -15.10
C VAL A 35 2.33 15.38 -16.40
N ALA A 36 2.94 14.19 -16.36
CA ALA A 36 3.02 13.27 -17.49
C ALA A 36 2.24 11.99 -17.22
N GLY A 37 1.49 11.51 -18.22
CA GLY A 37 0.71 10.29 -18.12
C GLY A 37 0.27 9.78 -19.49
N ARG A 38 -0.19 8.52 -19.56
CA ARG A 38 -0.73 7.92 -20.80
C ARG A 38 -2.00 8.61 -21.29
N ARG A 39 -2.76 9.22 -20.37
CA ARG A 39 -3.99 9.97 -20.67
C ARG A 39 -3.87 11.37 -20.06
N PRO A 40 -3.41 12.37 -20.85
CA PRO A 40 -3.17 13.72 -20.33
C PRO A 40 -4.43 14.42 -19.79
N GLY A 41 -5.62 13.86 -20.00
CA GLY A 41 -6.91 14.48 -19.63
C GLY A 41 -7.49 14.07 -18.28
N GLU A 42 -7.01 13.00 -17.64
CA GLU A 42 -7.57 12.49 -16.38
C GLU A 42 -7.02 13.24 -15.16
N GLY A 43 -7.90 13.89 -14.43
CA GLY A 43 -7.62 14.64 -13.20
C GLY A 43 -7.72 16.14 -13.39
N THR A 44 -8.73 16.77 -12.77
CA THR A 44 -8.87 18.23 -12.70
C THR A 44 -7.83 18.79 -11.74
N TRP A 45 -6.87 19.53 -12.26
CA TRP A 45 -5.97 20.37 -11.52
C TRP A 45 -6.41 21.81 -11.76
N PRO A 46 -7.13 22.48 -10.83
CA PRO A 46 -7.44 23.90 -10.95
C PRO A 46 -6.12 24.69 -11.03
N ASP A 47 -6.01 25.64 -11.95
CA ASP A 47 -4.80 26.45 -12.18
C ASP A 47 -3.53 25.64 -12.46
N GLY A 48 -3.65 24.70 -13.38
CA GLY A 48 -2.95 23.44 -13.36
C GLY A 48 -1.53 23.43 -13.92
N PRO A 49 -0.75 22.44 -13.50
CA PRO A 49 0.58 22.13 -14.04
C PRO A 49 0.50 21.88 -15.54
N ARG A 50 1.61 22.12 -16.22
CA ARG A 50 1.75 21.80 -17.65
C ARG A 50 1.53 20.31 -17.87
N ARG A 51 0.57 19.94 -18.71
CA ARG A 51 0.33 18.55 -19.10
C ARG A 51 1.15 18.21 -20.32
N VAL A 52 1.87 17.12 -20.23
CA VAL A 52 2.77 16.66 -21.28
C VAL A 52 2.70 15.14 -21.40
N ASP A 53 3.16 14.61 -22.53
CA ASP A 53 3.54 13.21 -22.59
C ASP A 53 4.91 13.00 -21.91
N LEU A 54 5.33 11.75 -21.79
CA LEU A 54 6.61 11.44 -21.12
C LEU A 54 7.81 12.01 -21.91
N ASP A 55 7.69 12.13 -23.23
CA ASP A 55 8.77 12.63 -24.09
C ASP A 55 8.89 14.16 -24.04
N GLY A 56 7.79 14.86 -23.81
CA GLY A 56 7.74 16.30 -23.58
C GLY A 56 8.06 16.74 -22.15
N LEU A 57 8.29 15.77 -21.23
CA LEU A 57 8.60 16.08 -19.84
C LEU A 57 10.04 16.61 -19.70
N ALA A 58 10.19 17.83 -19.21
CA ALA A 58 11.47 18.45 -18.88
C ALA A 58 11.50 18.74 -17.37
N THR A 59 12.46 18.15 -16.67
CA THR A 59 12.56 18.26 -15.21
C THR A 59 13.88 18.92 -14.75
N GLN A 60 14.71 19.40 -15.70
CA GLN A 60 15.92 20.12 -15.38
C GLN A 60 15.64 21.38 -14.54
N GLY A 61 16.42 21.55 -13.49
CA GLY A 61 16.24 22.68 -12.57
C GLY A 61 15.07 22.52 -11.59
N GLN A 62 14.48 21.32 -11.49
CA GLN A 62 13.51 20.96 -10.47
C GLN A 62 14.17 20.14 -9.35
N ASP A 63 13.54 20.12 -8.18
CA ASP A 63 14.05 19.41 -7.02
C ASP A 63 13.65 17.92 -7.07
N LEU A 64 12.43 17.63 -7.56
CA LEU A 64 11.85 16.27 -7.53
C LEU A 64 11.17 15.89 -8.83
N LEU A 65 11.41 14.67 -9.25
CA LEU A 65 10.59 13.90 -10.18
C LEU A 65 9.90 12.78 -9.41
N LEU A 66 8.59 12.88 -9.21
CA LEU A 66 7.79 11.84 -8.56
C LEU A 66 7.22 10.90 -9.61
N ILE A 67 7.47 9.59 -9.49
CA ILE A 67 7.05 8.56 -10.46
C ILE A 67 6.10 7.59 -9.76
N ALA A 68 4.81 7.68 -10.08
CA ALA A 68 3.73 6.90 -9.47
C ALA A 68 2.99 6.05 -10.52
N VAL A 69 3.74 5.20 -11.20
CA VAL A 69 3.22 4.22 -12.16
C VAL A 69 3.22 2.82 -11.57
N GLY A 70 2.54 1.88 -12.22
CA GLY A 70 2.59 0.47 -11.81
C GLY A 70 4.00 -0.12 -11.91
N ASP A 71 4.29 -1.12 -11.07
CA ASP A 71 5.63 -1.74 -10.98
C ASP A 71 6.12 -2.25 -12.33
N GLY A 72 5.23 -2.82 -13.16
CA GLY A 72 5.57 -3.30 -14.50
C GLY A 72 5.92 -2.19 -15.51
N ASP A 73 5.40 -0.98 -15.32
CA ASP A 73 5.67 0.18 -16.19
C ASP A 73 6.95 0.94 -15.77
N LEU A 74 7.36 0.82 -14.51
CA LEU A 74 8.41 1.63 -13.92
C LEU A 74 9.78 1.49 -14.62
N PRO A 75 10.27 0.29 -14.97
CA PRO A 75 11.52 0.14 -15.72
C PRO A 75 11.47 0.84 -17.08
N GLY A 76 10.33 0.73 -17.80
CA GLY A 76 10.13 1.36 -19.09
C GLY A 76 10.12 2.89 -19.01
N VAL A 77 9.52 3.45 -17.96
CA VAL A 77 9.54 4.90 -17.69
C VAL A 77 10.96 5.37 -17.40
N ALA A 78 11.70 4.66 -16.54
CA ALA A 78 13.09 4.98 -16.23
C ALA A 78 13.99 4.96 -17.47
N ALA A 79 13.84 3.95 -18.32
CA ALA A 79 14.60 3.84 -19.58
C ALA A 79 14.29 4.98 -20.57
N ARG A 80 13.02 5.39 -20.71
CA ARG A 80 12.62 6.50 -21.61
C ARG A 80 13.12 7.86 -21.12
N LEU A 81 13.31 8.04 -19.82
CA LEU A 81 13.84 9.27 -19.24
C LEU A 81 15.37 9.28 -19.16
N ALA A 82 16.03 8.15 -19.39
CA ALA A 82 17.49 8.04 -19.37
C ALA A 82 18.14 9.00 -20.36
N GLY A 83 19.36 9.49 -20.02
CA GLY A 83 20.15 10.39 -20.86
C GLY A 83 19.62 11.82 -21.01
N ARG A 84 18.49 12.16 -20.39
CA ARG A 84 17.96 13.53 -20.35
C ARG A 84 18.35 14.23 -19.05
N PRO A 85 18.52 15.56 -19.06
CA PRO A 85 18.64 16.29 -17.81
C PRO A 85 17.41 16.08 -16.93
N GLN A 86 17.64 15.66 -15.68
CA GLN A 86 16.58 15.33 -14.74
C GLN A 86 16.57 16.26 -13.53
N ALA A 87 15.54 16.15 -12.69
CA ALA A 87 15.47 16.75 -11.36
C ALA A 87 16.62 16.25 -10.47
N GLN A 88 16.90 16.98 -9.41
CA GLN A 88 17.96 16.61 -8.45
C GLN A 88 17.69 15.24 -7.81
N VAL A 89 16.41 14.96 -7.54
CA VAL A 89 15.93 13.70 -6.95
C VAL A 89 14.84 13.09 -7.82
N ALA A 90 14.86 11.76 -7.99
CA ALA A 90 13.76 10.99 -8.53
C ALA A 90 13.27 9.97 -7.50
N LEU A 91 11.99 9.99 -7.15
CA LEU A 91 11.35 9.05 -6.24
C LEU A 91 10.25 8.28 -6.95
N HIS A 92 10.26 6.95 -6.80
CA HIS A 92 9.11 6.13 -7.20
C HIS A 92 8.27 5.70 -5.99
N THR A 93 7.04 5.25 -6.25
CA THR A 93 6.08 4.87 -5.20
C THR A 93 5.85 3.36 -5.09
N SER A 94 6.62 2.51 -5.78
CA SER A 94 6.51 1.06 -5.65
C SER A 94 6.87 0.61 -4.23
N GLY A 95 6.09 -0.34 -3.70
CA GLY A 95 6.38 -0.99 -2.42
C GLY A 95 7.32 -2.18 -2.55
N SER A 96 7.32 -2.87 -3.70
CA SER A 96 8.09 -4.09 -3.94
C SER A 96 9.47 -3.84 -4.55
N LEU A 97 9.60 -2.81 -5.41
CA LEU A 97 10.85 -2.45 -6.08
C LEU A 97 11.68 -1.50 -5.21
N ASP A 98 12.98 -1.61 -5.31
CA ASP A 98 13.94 -0.71 -4.66
C ASP A 98 14.40 0.41 -5.63
N ALA A 99 15.22 1.34 -5.11
CA ALA A 99 15.72 2.48 -5.86
C ALA A 99 16.55 2.10 -7.11
N SER A 100 17.02 0.86 -7.24
CA SER A 100 17.84 0.42 -8.39
C SER A 100 17.05 0.43 -9.70
N VAL A 101 15.74 0.31 -9.66
CA VAL A 101 14.88 0.40 -10.86
C VAL A 101 15.03 1.76 -11.57
N LEU A 102 15.41 2.81 -10.85
CA LEU A 102 15.71 4.14 -11.39
C LEU A 102 17.21 4.34 -11.73
N ALA A 103 18.02 3.28 -11.75
CA ALA A 103 19.44 3.37 -12.10
C ALA A 103 19.70 4.09 -13.43
N PRO A 104 18.87 3.97 -14.48
CA PRO A 104 19.05 4.73 -15.73
C PRO A 104 19.08 6.25 -15.54
N LEU A 105 18.45 6.80 -14.49
CA LEU A 105 18.43 8.24 -14.22
C LEU A 105 19.68 8.76 -13.51
N ARG A 106 20.48 7.88 -12.90
CA ARG A 106 21.71 8.26 -12.17
C ARG A 106 22.78 8.84 -13.09
N GLN A 107 22.75 8.52 -14.39
CA GLN A 107 23.68 9.09 -15.37
C GLN A 107 23.54 10.61 -15.49
N ALA A 108 22.38 11.17 -15.17
CA ALA A 108 22.12 12.60 -15.15
C ALA A 108 22.43 13.26 -13.76
N ARG A 109 23.17 12.60 -12.89
CA ARG A 109 23.45 13.00 -11.48
C ARG A 109 22.22 13.10 -10.60
N THR A 110 21.14 12.45 -10.98
CA THR A 110 19.91 12.39 -10.19
C THR A 110 20.06 11.38 -9.05
N SER A 111 19.75 11.80 -7.83
CA SER A 111 19.66 10.90 -6.69
C SER A 111 18.35 10.11 -6.79
N ALA A 112 18.45 8.78 -6.95
CA ALA A 112 17.30 7.91 -7.09
C ALA A 112 16.89 7.31 -5.75
N GLY A 113 15.57 7.19 -5.52
CA GLY A 113 15.00 6.61 -4.31
C GLY A 113 13.55 6.19 -4.47
N SER A 114 12.97 5.75 -3.38
CA SER A 114 11.55 5.40 -3.29
C SER A 114 10.88 6.03 -2.08
N LEU A 115 9.57 6.26 -2.20
CA LEU A 115 8.69 6.75 -1.15
C LEU A 115 7.35 6.02 -1.27
N HIS A 116 7.23 4.85 -0.66
CA HIS A 116 6.03 4.04 -0.74
C HIS A 116 5.06 4.35 0.41
N PRO A 117 3.87 4.90 0.13
CA PRO A 117 2.85 5.11 1.15
C PRO A 117 2.15 3.79 1.51
N LEU A 118 2.22 3.37 2.78
CA LEU A 118 1.50 2.20 3.29
C LEU A 118 0.04 2.58 3.56
N LYS A 119 -0.71 2.77 2.48
CA LYS A 119 -2.12 3.21 2.51
C LYS A 119 -2.87 2.68 1.30
N ALA A 120 -4.13 2.31 1.50
CA ALA A 120 -5.04 1.98 0.40
C ALA A 120 -5.53 3.27 -0.30
N PHE A 121 -5.49 3.26 -1.62
CA PHE A 121 -5.98 4.35 -2.47
C PHE A 121 -7.09 3.82 -3.40
N PRO A 122 -8.33 3.65 -2.89
CA PRO A 122 -9.44 3.18 -3.73
C PRO A 122 -9.81 4.20 -4.82
N GLN A 123 -9.51 5.47 -4.58
CA GLN A 123 -9.64 6.62 -5.47
C GLN A 123 -8.54 7.63 -5.14
N PRO A 124 -8.36 8.70 -5.93
CA PRO A 124 -7.52 9.83 -5.50
C PRO A 124 -8.01 10.42 -4.18
N LEU A 125 -7.09 10.64 -3.25
CA LEU A 125 -7.34 11.21 -1.91
C LEU A 125 -6.77 12.63 -1.86
N PRO A 126 -7.53 13.67 -2.25
CA PRO A 126 -7.01 15.02 -2.40
C PRO A 126 -6.77 15.74 -1.07
N ASP A 127 -7.48 15.36 0.00
CA ASP A 127 -7.35 15.99 1.31
C ASP A 127 -5.99 15.64 1.95
N PRO A 128 -5.16 16.65 2.29
CA PRO A 128 -3.88 16.40 2.98
C PRO A 128 -4.04 15.73 4.34
N ALA A 129 -5.20 15.83 4.98
CA ALA A 129 -5.47 15.14 6.25
C ALA A 129 -5.39 13.61 6.11
N GLU A 130 -5.63 13.08 4.92
CA GLU A 130 -5.50 11.66 4.59
C GLU A 130 -4.07 11.12 4.67
N ALA A 131 -3.07 12.00 4.65
CA ALA A 131 -1.66 11.65 4.80
C ALA A 131 -1.24 11.47 6.27
N ARG A 132 -2.01 12.01 7.21
CA ARG A 132 -1.64 12.01 8.63
C ARG A 132 -1.52 10.58 9.17
N GLY A 133 -0.37 10.30 9.79
CA GLY A 133 -0.09 8.98 10.37
C GLY A 133 0.20 7.88 9.34
N VAL A 134 0.17 8.18 8.05
CA VAL A 134 0.56 7.20 7.02
C VAL A 134 2.03 6.85 7.18
N PHE A 135 2.33 5.57 7.19
CA PHE A 135 3.71 5.08 7.16
C PHE A 135 4.24 5.14 5.73
N PHE A 136 5.46 5.65 5.57
CA PHE A 136 6.17 5.70 4.29
C PHE A 136 7.45 4.88 4.36
N ALA A 137 7.56 3.85 3.53
CA ALA A 137 8.80 3.12 3.36
C ALA A 137 9.72 3.87 2.41
N VAL A 138 10.93 4.15 2.88
CA VAL A 138 11.94 4.95 2.16
C VAL A 138 13.14 4.07 1.79
N ASP A 139 13.78 4.37 0.66
CA ASP A 139 14.99 3.73 0.17
C ASP A 139 15.68 4.67 -0.82
N GLY A 140 16.99 4.50 -1.04
CA GLY A 140 17.72 5.22 -2.08
C GLY A 140 19.02 5.89 -1.63
N GLY A 141 19.54 6.75 -2.49
CA GLY A 141 20.71 7.57 -2.20
C GLY A 141 20.43 8.64 -1.14
N PRO A 142 21.48 9.22 -0.49
CA PRO A 142 21.29 10.15 0.62
C PRO A 142 20.31 11.28 0.32
N ALA A 143 20.51 12.03 -0.77
CA ALA A 143 19.63 13.17 -1.10
C ALA A 143 18.17 12.73 -1.40
N ALA A 144 17.97 11.52 -1.97
CA ALA A 144 16.64 10.98 -2.22
C ALA A 144 15.95 10.61 -0.90
N ARG A 145 16.67 10.00 0.04
CA ARG A 145 16.14 9.67 1.37
C ARG A 145 15.80 10.92 2.15
N ASP A 146 16.71 11.91 2.18
CA ASP A 146 16.48 13.16 2.89
C ASP A 146 15.22 13.88 2.40
N LEU A 147 15.01 13.91 1.07
CA LEU A 147 13.80 14.50 0.51
C LEU A 147 12.57 13.67 0.82
N ALA A 148 12.65 12.34 0.75
CA ALA A 148 11.56 11.44 1.09
C ALA A 148 11.11 11.61 2.55
N PHE A 149 12.05 11.70 3.50
CA PHE A 149 11.74 12.00 4.90
C PHE A 149 11.10 13.37 5.09
N ARG A 150 11.60 14.41 4.38
CA ARG A 150 11.00 15.76 4.41
C ARG A 150 9.56 15.74 3.89
N LEU A 151 9.28 15.05 2.79
CA LEU A 151 7.92 14.90 2.25
C LEU A 151 6.99 14.23 3.26
N ALA A 152 7.40 13.09 3.81
CA ALA A 152 6.60 12.38 4.81
C ALA A 152 6.31 13.24 6.05
N ALA A 153 7.31 13.97 6.56
CA ALA A 153 7.16 14.87 7.69
C ALA A 153 6.21 16.04 7.38
N ALA A 154 6.30 16.63 6.17
CA ALA A 154 5.40 17.70 5.72
C ALA A 154 3.93 17.23 5.67
N TRP A 155 3.71 15.97 5.38
CA TRP A 155 2.39 15.33 5.36
C TRP A 155 1.95 14.80 6.74
N ARG A 156 2.76 15.01 7.80
CA ARG A 156 2.51 14.47 9.14
C ARG A 156 2.41 12.94 9.17
N GLY A 157 3.09 12.29 8.24
CA GLY A 157 3.27 10.84 8.20
C GLY A 157 4.48 10.39 9.02
N VAL A 158 4.66 9.08 9.09
CA VAL A 158 5.81 8.44 9.73
C VAL A 158 6.64 7.78 8.63
N ALA A 159 7.95 7.97 8.62
CA ALA A 159 8.81 7.36 7.61
C ALA A 159 9.96 6.57 8.25
N ALA A 160 10.30 5.46 7.61
CA ALA A 160 11.49 4.68 7.97
C ALA A 160 12.12 4.06 6.73
N GLU A 161 13.41 3.77 6.83
CA GLU A 161 14.11 3.03 5.78
C GLU A 161 13.67 1.57 5.78
N VAL A 162 13.33 1.06 4.60
CA VAL A 162 13.12 -0.37 4.36
C VAL A 162 14.23 -0.86 3.43
N PRO A 163 15.13 -1.72 3.90
CA PRO A 163 16.25 -2.20 3.09
C PRO A 163 15.78 -2.83 1.78
N PRO A 164 16.54 -2.68 0.68
CA PRO A 164 16.19 -3.25 -0.62
C PRO A 164 15.81 -4.73 -0.57
N ALA A 165 16.59 -5.55 0.13
CA ALA A 165 16.37 -6.98 0.28
C ALA A 165 15.05 -7.33 1.03
N ALA A 166 14.55 -6.44 1.88
CA ALA A 166 13.32 -6.64 2.64
C ALA A 166 12.05 -6.23 1.86
N ARG A 167 12.17 -5.42 0.80
CA ARG A 167 11.03 -4.82 0.10
C ARG A 167 10.01 -5.83 -0.42
N PRO A 168 10.38 -6.93 -1.08
CA PRO A 168 9.38 -7.88 -1.56
C PRO A 168 8.52 -8.44 -0.42
N LEU A 169 9.14 -8.80 0.71
CA LEU A 169 8.43 -9.35 1.86
C LEU A 169 7.61 -8.27 2.59
N TYR A 170 8.17 -7.07 2.75
CA TYR A 170 7.44 -5.91 3.27
C TYR A 170 6.17 -5.63 2.46
N HIS A 171 6.28 -5.60 1.12
CA HIS A 171 5.13 -5.33 0.27
C HIS A 171 4.12 -6.49 0.28
N PHE A 172 4.59 -7.74 0.35
CA PHE A 172 3.70 -8.89 0.56
C PHE A 172 2.91 -8.77 1.86
N ALA A 173 3.55 -8.39 2.97
CA ALA A 173 2.86 -8.14 4.24
C ALA A 173 1.80 -7.01 4.11
N ALA A 174 2.10 -5.93 3.38
CA ALA A 174 1.13 -4.89 3.08
C ALA A 174 -0.06 -5.42 2.25
N THR A 175 0.21 -6.32 1.30
CA THR A 175 -0.84 -6.98 0.50
C THR A 175 -1.73 -7.86 1.37
N LEU A 176 -1.17 -8.58 2.34
CA LEU A 176 -1.96 -9.36 3.31
C LEU A 176 -2.86 -8.45 4.15
N ALA A 177 -2.33 -7.33 4.64
CA ALA A 177 -3.07 -6.40 5.50
C ALA A 177 -4.21 -5.66 4.79
N ALA A 178 -4.16 -5.51 3.48
CA ALA A 178 -5.18 -4.80 2.68
C ALA A 178 -5.96 -5.77 1.77
N GLY A 179 -5.33 -6.23 0.69
CA GLY A 179 -5.95 -7.13 -0.29
C GLY A 179 -6.37 -8.46 0.33
N GLY A 180 -5.57 -9.02 1.24
CA GLY A 180 -5.87 -10.25 1.96
C GLY A 180 -7.17 -10.15 2.77
N VAL A 181 -7.35 -9.06 3.52
CA VAL A 181 -8.59 -8.83 4.29
C VAL A 181 -9.80 -8.75 3.36
N THR A 182 -9.70 -8.01 2.24
CA THR A 182 -10.79 -7.90 1.26
C THR A 182 -11.09 -9.25 0.59
N THR A 183 -10.05 -10.04 0.29
CA THR A 183 -10.21 -11.39 -0.29
C THR A 183 -10.92 -12.33 0.69
N LEU A 184 -10.59 -12.30 1.98
CA LEU A 184 -11.27 -13.11 3.00
C LEU A 184 -12.74 -12.74 3.13
N LEU A 185 -13.07 -11.45 3.07
CA LEU A 185 -14.47 -10.99 3.05
C LEU A 185 -15.23 -11.48 1.80
N ALA A 186 -14.59 -11.45 0.63
CA ALA A 186 -15.17 -11.98 -0.60
C ALA A 186 -15.43 -13.50 -0.51
N VAL A 187 -14.50 -14.26 0.07
CA VAL A 187 -14.70 -15.71 0.31
C VAL A 187 -15.85 -15.95 1.29
N ALA A 188 -15.97 -15.18 2.36
CA ALA A 188 -17.09 -15.30 3.30
C ALA A 188 -18.43 -15.00 2.63
N ALA A 189 -18.51 -13.98 1.77
CA ALA A 189 -19.70 -13.66 0.98
C ALA A 189 -20.06 -14.77 -0.03
N GLU A 190 -19.06 -15.37 -0.68
CA GLU A 190 -19.24 -16.49 -1.60
C GLU A 190 -19.84 -17.71 -0.89
N ILE A 191 -19.33 -18.06 0.29
CA ILE A 191 -19.87 -19.18 1.11
C ILE A 191 -21.34 -18.87 1.49
N ALA A 192 -21.65 -17.66 1.94
CA ALA A 192 -23.02 -17.26 2.29
C ALA A 192 -23.97 -17.35 1.09
N GLY A 193 -23.55 -16.90 -0.08
CA GLY A 193 -24.32 -17.01 -1.34
C GLY A 193 -24.56 -18.46 -1.74
N GLY A 194 -23.56 -19.33 -1.61
CA GLY A 194 -23.70 -20.78 -1.87
C GLY A 194 -24.70 -21.51 -0.94
N LEU A 195 -24.91 -20.94 0.25
CA LEU A 195 -25.94 -21.41 1.20
C LEU A 195 -27.31 -20.75 1.00
N GLY A 196 -27.47 -19.88 -0.01
CA GLY A 196 -28.71 -19.15 -0.25
C GLY A 196 -29.07 -18.11 0.81
N LEU A 197 -28.05 -17.64 1.57
CA LEU A 197 -28.28 -16.60 2.58
C LEU A 197 -28.48 -15.21 1.94
N PRO A 198 -29.29 -14.33 2.54
CA PRO A 198 -29.57 -13.03 1.99
C PRO A 198 -28.33 -12.13 1.94
N GLU A 199 -28.32 -11.15 1.00
CA GLU A 199 -27.16 -10.24 0.77
C GLU A 199 -26.78 -9.44 2.02
N GLU A 200 -27.73 -9.18 2.90
CA GLU A 200 -27.49 -8.48 4.18
C GLU A 200 -26.46 -9.17 5.06
N VAL A 201 -26.29 -10.48 4.94
CA VAL A 201 -25.27 -11.25 5.66
C VAL A 201 -23.86 -10.76 5.26
N THR A 202 -23.63 -10.44 3.99
CA THR A 202 -22.36 -9.88 3.53
C THR A 202 -22.04 -8.54 4.22
N ARG A 203 -23.05 -7.68 4.41
CA ARG A 203 -22.89 -6.44 5.20
C ARG A 203 -22.57 -6.75 6.66
N GLY A 204 -23.19 -7.79 7.23
CA GLY A 204 -22.90 -8.27 8.57
C GLY A 204 -21.43 -8.72 8.71
N TYR A 205 -20.89 -9.45 7.72
CA TYR A 205 -19.47 -9.84 7.73
C TYR A 205 -18.53 -8.63 7.63
N LEU A 206 -18.89 -7.61 6.87
CA LEU A 206 -18.11 -6.37 6.81
C LEU A 206 -18.08 -5.67 8.18
N GLU A 207 -19.22 -5.57 8.88
CA GLU A 207 -19.27 -4.98 10.23
C GLU A 207 -18.49 -5.82 11.24
N LEU A 208 -18.57 -7.15 11.16
CA LEU A 208 -17.76 -8.04 11.99
C LEU A 208 -16.25 -7.81 11.78
N ALA A 209 -15.81 -7.69 10.52
CA ALA A 209 -14.41 -7.42 10.20
C ALA A 209 -13.96 -6.04 10.71
N ARG A 210 -14.80 -5.00 10.59
CA ARG A 210 -14.51 -3.67 11.16
C ARG A 210 -14.30 -3.74 12.67
N GLY A 211 -15.15 -4.48 13.38
CA GLY A 211 -15.00 -4.71 14.80
C GLY A 211 -13.69 -5.43 15.15
N ALA A 212 -13.31 -6.45 14.40
CA ALA A 212 -12.04 -7.16 14.59
C ALA A 212 -10.82 -6.25 14.35
N ILE A 213 -10.85 -5.42 13.30
CA ILE A 213 -9.77 -4.46 13.00
C ILE A 213 -9.68 -3.39 14.10
N ALA A 214 -10.81 -2.89 14.60
CA ALA A 214 -10.84 -1.92 15.70
C ALA A 214 -10.25 -2.53 16.99
N ALA A 215 -10.61 -3.78 17.33
CA ALA A 215 -10.04 -4.49 18.47
C ALA A 215 -8.52 -4.69 18.34
N ALA A 216 -8.05 -5.03 17.13
CA ALA A 216 -6.62 -5.13 16.84
C ALA A 216 -5.89 -3.79 17.04
N GLY A 217 -6.50 -2.67 16.59
CA GLY A 217 -5.99 -1.32 16.83
C GLY A 217 -5.88 -1.01 18.33
N GLY A 218 -6.93 -1.25 19.11
CA GLY A 218 -6.92 -1.06 20.56
C GLY A 218 -5.87 -1.92 21.28
N THR A 219 -5.61 -3.14 20.79
CA THR A 219 -4.55 -4.01 21.31
C THR A 219 -3.16 -3.40 21.10
N LEU A 220 -2.89 -2.87 19.91
CA LEU A 220 -1.62 -2.18 19.60
C LEU A 220 -1.46 -0.89 20.42
N ASP A 221 -2.51 -0.07 20.53
CA ASP A 221 -2.50 1.17 21.30
C ASP A 221 -2.24 0.91 22.79
N GLY A 222 -2.68 -0.26 23.29
CA GLY A 222 -2.37 -0.76 24.61
C GLY A 222 -0.95 -1.33 24.78
N GLY A 223 -0.13 -1.34 23.73
CA GLY A 223 1.23 -1.87 23.76
C GLY A 223 1.31 -3.40 23.75
N HIS A 224 0.24 -4.09 23.34
CA HIS A 224 0.19 -5.55 23.29
C HIS A 224 0.38 -6.09 21.87
N PRO A 225 0.91 -7.31 21.71
CA PRO A 225 1.01 -7.98 20.40
C PRO A 225 -0.36 -8.21 19.77
N LEU A 226 -0.46 -8.08 18.43
CA LEU A 226 -1.70 -8.31 17.67
C LEU A 226 -2.34 -9.69 17.92
N ALA A 227 -1.53 -10.70 18.24
CA ALA A 227 -2.02 -12.03 18.60
C ALA A 227 -3.06 -12.01 19.74
N GLY A 228 -2.96 -11.05 20.65
CA GLY A 228 -3.93 -10.85 21.75
C GLY A 228 -5.31 -10.39 21.28
N ALA A 229 -5.44 -9.88 20.07
CA ALA A 229 -6.73 -9.50 19.50
C ALA A 229 -7.41 -10.65 18.73
N ILE A 230 -6.70 -11.77 18.50
CA ILE A 230 -7.26 -12.90 17.76
C ILE A 230 -8.33 -13.59 18.61
N THR A 231 -9.51 -13.77 18.05
CA THR A 231 -10.67 -14.41 18.69
C THR A 231 -11.18 -15.57 17.84
N GLY A 232 -12.19 -16.27 18.36
CA GLY A 232 -12.85 -17.35 17.63
C GLY A 232 -12.51 -18.75 18.15
N PRO A 233 -13.05 -19.81 17.53
CA PRO A 233 -12.90 -21.19 18.01
C PRO A 233 -11.44 -21.65 18.08
N ALA A 234 -10.64 -21.35 17.04
CA ALA A 234 -9.23 -21.72 17.00
C ALA A 234 -8.44 -21.04 18.13
N ALA A 235 -8.68 -19.73 18.37
CA ALA A 235 -8.03 -18.97 19.44
C ALA A 235 -8.43 -19.45 20.85
N ARG A 236 -9.48 -20.23 21.00
CA ARG A 236 -9.92 -20.82 22.27
C ARG A 236 -9.64 -22.33 22.37
N GLY A 237 -9.07 -22.93 21.33
CA GLY A 237 -8.85 -24.37 21.27
C GLY A 237 -10.15 -25.21 21.18
N ASP A 238 -11.24 -24.63 20.69
CA ASP A 238 -12.54 -25.30 20.55
C ASP A 238 -12.54 -26.27 19.35
N ARG A 239 -11.97 -27.44 19.58
CA ARG A 239 -11.79 -28.49 18.56
C ARG A 239 -13.13 -28.97 17.98
N GLU A 240 -14.18 -29.06 18.78
CA GLU A 240 -15.47 -29.57 18.31
C GLU A 240 -16.12 -28.59 17.32
N THR A 241 -16.06 -27.29 17.58
CA THR A 241 -16.53 -26.30 16.61
C THR A 241 -15.68 -26.29 15.34
N LEU A 242 -14.36 -26.44 15.45
CA LEU A 242 -13.48 -26.53 14.29
C LEU A 242 -13.78 -27.76 13.43
N ARG A 243 -14.02 -28.94 14.05
CA ARG A 243 -14.39 -30.15 13.35
C ARG A 243 -15.69 -29.97 12.56
N ARG A 244 -16.73 -29.38 13.17
CA ARG A 244 -18.00 -29.04 12.48
C ARG A 244 -17.80 -28.11 11.32
N HIS A 245 -16.94 -27.09 11.45
CA HIS A 245 -16.63 -26.17 10.35
C HIS A 245 -15.98 -26.91 9.18
N LEU A 246 -15.00 -27.77 9.44
CA LEU A 246 -14.29 -28.52 8.40
C LEU A 246 -15.21 -29.52 7.72
N GLU A 247 -16.09 -30.23 8.45
CA GLU A 247 -17.09 -31.11 7.89
C GLU A 247 -18.08 -30.37 6.98
N ALA A 248 -18.59 -29.23 7.42
CA ALA A 248 -19.47 -28.40 6.62
C ALA A 248 -18.79 -27.91 5.33
N LEU A 249 -17.51 -27.52 5.42
CA LEU A 249 -16.73 -27.12 4.25
C LEU A 249 -16.50 -28.31 3.29
N ARG A 250 -16.19 -29.52 3.81
CA ARG A 250 -16.04 -30.71 2.97
C ARG A 250 -17.31 -31.00 2.16
N LEU A 251 -18.47 -30.72 2.74
CA LEU A 251 -19.76 -31.00 2.12
C LEU A 251 -20.20 -29.93 1.13
N HIS A 252 -20.01 -28.63 1.48
CA HIS A 252 -20.64 -27.49 0.78
C HIS A 252 -19.67 -26.60 0.02
N ALA A 253 -18.37 -26.59 0.35
CA ALA A 253 -17.36 -25.72 -0.26
C ALA A 253 -15.96 -26.35 -0.14
N PRO A 254 -15.73 -27.57 -0.68
CA PRO A 254 -14.47 -28.31 -0.49
C PRO A 254 -13.24 -27.56 -1.01
N GLU A 255 -13.39 -26.71 -2.00
CA GLU A 255 -12.30 -25.89 -2.54
C GLU A 255 -11.79 -24.82 -1.54
N LYS A 256 -12.54 -24.53 -0.48
CA LYS A 256 -12.13 -23.58 0.59
C LYS A 256 -11.38 -24.26 1.74
N LEU A 257 -11.34 -25.61 1.79
CA LEU A 257 -10.64 -26.34 2.85
C LEU A 257 -9.16 -25.95 3.01
N PRO A 258 -8.35 -25.82 1.93
CA PRO A 258 -6.94 -25.43 2.10
C PRO A 258 -6.77 -24.09 2.80
N LEU A 259 -7.63 -23.10 2.49
CA LEU A 259 -7.63 -21.80 3.14
C LEU A 259 -8.02 -21.93 4.62
N ALA A 260 -9.10 -22.66 4.93
CA ALA A 260 -9.55 -22.84 6.30
C ALA A 260 -8.47 -23.53 7.17
N MET A 261 -7.86 -24.59 6.67
CA MET A 261 -6.78 -25.31 7.35
C MET A 261 -5.56 -24.44 7.60
N PHE A 262 -5.19 -23.60 6.62
CA PHE A 262 -4.10 -22.64 6.79
C PHE A 262 -4.41 -21.62 7.90
N LEU A 263 -5.59 -21.01 7.87
CA LEU A 263 -6.00 -20.00 8.86
C LEU A 263 -6.11 -20.59 10.26
N ILE A 264 -6.65 -21.80 10.42
CA ILE A 264 -6.72 -22.49 11.71
C ILE A 264 -5.31 -22.71 12.27
N ARG A 265 -4.41 -23.30 11.49
CA ARG A 265 -3.03 -23.57 11.92
C ARG A 265 -2.29 -22.26 12.29
N GLU A 266 -2.44 -21.24 11.47
CA GLU A 266 -1.78 -19.97 11.74
C GLU A 266 -2.35 -19.29 12.99
N THR A 267 -3.67 -19.34 13.21
CA THR A 267 -4.30 -18.86 14.45
C THR A 267 -3.74 -19.55 15.68
N LEU A 268 -3.69 -20.90 15.67
CA LEU A 268 -3.15 -21.68 16.77
C LEU A 268 -1.69 -21.32 17.05
N ARG A 269 -0.87 -21.22 16.01
CA ARG A 269 0.53 -20.80 16.12
C ARG A 269 0.68 -19.41 16.75
N GLN A 270 -0.13 -18.43 16.30
CA GLN A 270 -0.08 -17.05 16.81
C GLN A 270 -0.57 -16.94 18.26
N THR A 271 -1.54 -17.75 18.66
CA THR A 271 -2.11 -17.73 20.02
C THR A 271 -1.39 -18.65 21.00
N GLY A 272 -0.42 -19.46 20.55
CA GLY A 272 0.32 -20.41 21.39
C GLY A 272 -0.52 -21.59 21.89
N ILE A 273 -1.62 -21.94 21.20
CA ILE A 273 -2.46 -23.06 21.54
C ILE A 273 -1.94 -24.33 20.83
N ASP A 274 -1.55 -25.32 21.63
CA ASP A 274 -1.10 -26.62 21.12
C ASP A 274 -2.25 -27.46 20.57
N GLY A 275 -2.00 -28.13 19.44
CA GLY A 275 -2.86 -29.20 18.92
C GLY A 275 -4.03 -28.72 18.07
N GLY A 276 -3.76 -28.33 16.84
CA GLY A 276 -4.77 -28.20 15.78
C GLY A 276 -5.31 -29.57 15.34
N PRO A 277 -6.47 -29.61 14.62
CA PRO A 277 -6.94 -30.81 13.97
C PRO A 277 -5.85 -31.33 13.02
N ASP A 278 -5.57 -32.63 13.11
CA ASP A 278 -4.68 -33.32 12.16
C ASP A 278 -5.33 -33.26 10.76
N PRO A 279 -4.56 -33.01 9.68
CA PRO A 279 -5.10 -33.07 8.32
C PRO A 279 -5.74 -34.42 7.94
N GLY A 280 -5.51 -35.44 8.74
CA GLY A 280 -6.05 -36.80 8.57
C GLY A 280 -7.31 -37.12 9.37
N ASP A 281 -7.72 -36.29 10.33
CA ASP A 281 -8.97 -36.42 11.07
C ASP A 281 -10.16 -35.67 10.37
#